data_3362a5766be19dac5999aea7c7ebab23
#
_entry.id   3362a5766be19dac5999aea7c7ebab23
#
_cell.length_a   1.000
_cell.length_b   1.000
_cell.length_c   1.000
_cell.angle_alpha   90.00
_cell.angle_beta   90.00
_cell.angle_gamma   90.00
#
_symmetry.space_group_name_H-M   'P 1'
#
loop_
_entity.id
_entity.type
_entity.pdbx_description
1 polymer ?
#
loop_
_entity_poly.entity_id
_entity_poly.type
_entity_poly.pdbx_seq_one_letter_code
_entity_poly.pdbx_strand_id
1 'polypeptide(L)'
;MTTTTGLRGRWAQGLQPRYFTWVIMDRLGAGERPGGFARNHRKVRRQEELIWLSVHGFTHIVSLLDSPHNLHAYEEAGLASVHVPLGPHDELVPRLEVVYATIGKLLDDPMEKLFVHHEEFGDRLLGVMGGYLLYAGLVDQGTHAISIIEKLTGRSVGSVGREIVAATLDEHLHR
;
A
#
# COMPACT_ATOMS: atom_id res chain seq x y z
N MET A 1 9.75 -26.25 -26.36
CA MET A 1 9.84 -26.44 -24.88
C MET A 1 10.99 -25.60 -24.36
N THR A 2 10.71 -24.39 -23.95
CA THR A 2 11.70 -23.53 -23.33
C THR A 2 11.74 -23.85 -21.84
N THR A 3 12.77 -24.54 -21.45
CA THR A 3 13.09 -24.83 -20.04
C THR A 3 13.45 -23.48 -19.38
N THR A 4 12.51 -22.93 -18.64
CA THR A 4 12.80 -21.81 -17.76
C THR A 4 13.70 -22.37 -16.66
N THR A 5 14.98 -22.09 -16.76
CA THR A 5 15.95 -22.39 -15.70
C THR A 5 15.58 -21.50 -14.54
N GLY A 6 14.77 -22.04 -13.62
CA GLY A 6 14.40 -21.32 -12.40
C GLY A 6 15.66 -20.98 -11.62
N LEU A 7 15.91 -19.72 -11.40
CA LEU A 7 16.89 -19.23 -10.44
C LEU A 7 16.59 -19.90 -9.09
N ARG A 8 17.37 -20.93 -8.75
CA ARG A 8 17.25 -21.63 -7.47
C ARG A 8 18.13 -20.93 -6.46
N GLY A 9 17.53 -20.42 -5.39
CA GLY A 9 18.25 -19.79 -4.30
C GLY A 9 17.54 -18.57 -3.72
N ARG A 10 18.18 -17.94 -2.76
CA ARG A 10 17.68 -16.75 -2.05
C ARG A 10 17.28 -15.61 -3.01
N TRP A 11 17.94 -15.50 -4.14
CA TRP A 11 17.71 -14.47 -5.16
C TRP A 11 16.46 -14.71 -6.02
N ALA A 12 16.00 -15.94 -6.10
CA ALA A 12 14.79 -16.27 -6.87
C ALA A 12 13.50 -15.82 -6.20
N GLN A 13 13.55 -15.50 -4.91
CA GLN A 13 12.41 -15.03 -4.14
C GLN A 13 12.31 -13.50 -4.04
N GLY A 14 13.34 -12.78 -4.51
CA GLY A 14 13.43 -11.34 -4.41
C GLY A 14 13.69 -10.85 -2.98
N LEU A 15 13.52 -9.57 -2.78
CA LEU A 15 13.66 -8.90 -1.49
C LEU A 15 12.31 -8.35 -1.05
N GLN A 16 11.95 -8.62 0.20
CA GLN A 16 10.76 -8.01 0.80
C GLN A 16 10.87 -6.49 0.78
N PRO A 17 9.83 -5.76 0.33
CA PRO A 17 9.80 -4.30 0.45
C PRO A 17 10.09 -3.85 1.87
N ARG A 18 10.89 -2.78 2.00
CA ARG A 18 11.23 -2.25 3.32
C ARG A 18 9.97 -1.83 4.08
N TYR A 19 9.94 -2.10 5.37
CA TYR A 19 8.81 -1.80 6.27
C TYR A 19 7.50 -2.51 5.89
N PHE A 20 7.58 -3.58 5.12
CA PHE A 20 6.40 -4.36 4.75
C PHE A 20 5.57 -4.73 6.00
N THR A 21 4.29 -4.44 5.94
CA THR A 21 3.33 -4.69 7.02
C THR A 21 2.03 -5.24 6.44
N TRP A 22 1.53 -6.32 6.98
CA TRP A 22 0.16 -6.75 6.71
C TRP A 22 -0.83 -5.85 7.45
N VAL A 23 -1.69 -5.19 6.71
CA VAL A 23 -2.86 -4.45 7.26
C VAL A 23 -4.03 -5.42 7.42
N ILE A 24 -4.27 -6.22 6.41
CA ILE A 24 -5.19 -7.36 6.43
C ILE A 24 -4.39 -8.57 5.94
N MET A 25 -4.26 -9.57 6.80
CA MET A 25 -3.44 -10.75 6.53
C MET A 25 -3.79 -11.38 5.18
N ASP A 26 -2.78 -11.63 4.38
CA ASP A 26 -2.86 -12.23 3.04
C ASP A 26 -3.75 -11.49 2.01
N ARG A 27 -4.20 -10.28 2.31
CA ARG A 27 -5.08 -9.51 1.43
C ARG A 27 -4.58 -8.10 1.14
N LEU A 28 -4.14 -7.38 2.16
CA LEU A 28 -3.70 -5.99 2.04
C LEU A 28 -2.41 -5.77 2.80
N GLY A 29 -1.34 -5.60 2.06
CA GLY A 29 -0.03 -5.20 2.57
C GLY A 29 0.28 -3.75 2.25
N ALA A 30 1.14 -3.16 3.05
CA ALA A 30 1.69 -1.83 2.82
C ALA A 30 3.20 -1.84 3.10
N GLY A 31 3.92 -0.90 2.53
CA GLY A 31 5.35 -0.78 2.74
C GLY A 31 5.93 0.46 2.07
N GLU A 32 7.25 0.57 2.12
CA GLU A 32 7.95 1.60 1.38
C GLU A 32 7.78 1.39 -0.13
N ARG A 33 7.79 2.48 -0.89
CA ARG A 33 7.79 2.44 -2.35
C ARG A 33 8.84 1.46 -2.87
N PRO A 34 8.49 0.52 -3.76
CA PRO A 34 9.46 -0.40 -4.34
C PRO A 34 10.65 0.34 -4.97
N GLY A 35 11.85 -0.03 -4.54
CA GLY A 35 13.10 0.62 -4.92
C GLY A 35 13.56 1.73 -3.98
N GLY A 36 12.73 2.14 -3.02
CA GLY A 36 13.00 3.28 -2.13
C GLY A 36 12.48 4.60 -2.69
N PHE A 37 12.58 5.66 -1.90
CA PHE A 37 12.06 6.96 -2.26
C PHE A 37 13.18 8.01 -2.46
N ALA A 38 12.88 9.05 -3.25
CA ALA A 38 13.77 10.17 -3.54
C ALA A 38 15.18 9.70 -3.98
N ARG A 39 16.23 10.23 -3.36
CA ARG A 39 17.63 9.90 -3.68
C ARG A 39 18.02 8.44 -3.35
N ASN A 40 17.22 7.76 -2.52
CA ASN A 40 17.45 6.37 -2.13
C ASN A 40 16.87 5.37 -3.13
N HIS A 41 16.16 5.83 -4.15
CA HIS A 41 15.59 4.96 -5.17
C HIS A 41 16.68 4.24 -5.96
N ARG A 42 16.57 2.92 -6.06
CA ARG A 42 17.48 2.05 -6.82
C ARG A 42 16.70 1.11 -7.71
N LYS A 43 17.01 1.13 -8.99
CA LYS A 43 16.33 0.30 -10.00
C LYS A 43 16.46 -1.20 -9.70
N VAL A 44 17.65 -1.64 -9.32
CA VAL A 44 17.90 -3.07 -8.99
C VAL A 44 17.07 -3.47 -7.76
N ARG A 45 17.07 -2.67 -6.71
CA ARG A 45 16.25 -2.91 -5.53
C ARG A 45 14.77 -2.98 -5.88
N ARG A 46 14.27 -2.07 -6.72
CA ARG A 46 12.89 -2.10 -7.19
C ARG A 46 12.57 -3.43 -7.87
N GLN A 47 13.42 -3.90 -8.77
CA GLN A 47 13.21 -5.17 -9.46
C GLN A 47 13.14 -6.34 -8.48
N GLU A 48 14.06 -6.40 -7.51
CA GLU A 48 14.06 -7.45 -6.48
C GLU A 48 12.82 -7.41 -5.59
N GLU A 49 12.35 -6.24 -5.22
CA GLU A 49 11.13 -6.09 -4.41
C GLU A 49 9.87 -6.45 -5.21
N LEU A 50 9.82 -6.13 -6.50
CA LEU A 50 8.72 -6.55 -7.38
C LEU A 50 8.69 -8.07 -7.58
N ILE A 51 9.85 -8.72 -7.70
CA ILE A 51 9.94 -10.18 -7.74
C ILE A 51 9.34 -10.77 -6.46
N TRP A 52 9.69 -10.22 -5.31
CA TRP A 52 9.17 -10.69 -4.02
C TRP A 52 7.63 -10.58 -3.97
N LEU A 53 7.07 -9.45 -4.36
CA LEU A 53 5.63 -9.25 -4.40
C LEU A 53 4.95 -10.26 -5.33
N SER A 54 5.49 -10.46 -6.52
CA SER A 54 4.96 -11.42 -7.49
C SER A 54 5.00 -12.86 -6.97
N VAL A 55 6.13 -13.28 -6.39
CA VAL A 55 6.30 -14.63 -5.82
C VAL A 55 5.35 -14.88 -4.65
N HIS A 56 5.04 -13.83 -3.85
CA HIS A 56 4.12 -13.93 -2.72
C HIS A 56 2.64 -13.75 -3.11
N GLY A 57 2.34 -13.76 -4.40
CA GLY A 57 0.97 -13.79 -4.91
C GLY A 57 0.25 -12.45 -4.89
N PHE A 58 0.96 -11.33 -4.76
CA PHE A 58 0.36 -10.02 -4.95
C PHE A 58 -0.11 -9.86 -6.39
N THR A 59 -1.28 -9.29 -6.58
CA THR A 59 -1.92 -9.10 -7.88
C THR A 59 -1.86 -7.65 -8.32
N HIS A 60 -1.94 -6.72 -7.38
CA HIS A 60 -1.98 -5.29 -7.64
C HIS A 60 -1.00 -4.51 -6.76
N ILE A 61 -0.46 -3.44 -7.33
CA ILE A 61 0.19 -2.37 -6.58
C ILE A 61 -0.67 -1.12 -6.69
N VAL A 62 -1.09 -0.58 -5.54
CA VAL A 62 -1.81 0.69 -5.44
C VAL A 62 -0.81 1.77 -5.08
N SER A 63 -0.54 2.66 -6.02
CA SER A 63 0.37 3.79 -5.84
C SER A 63 -0.38 5.04 -5.46
N LEU A 64 -0.05 5.61 -4.32
CA LEU A 64 -0.60 6.88 -3.83
C LEU A 64 0.27 8.08 -4.17
N LEU A 65 1.28 7.90 -5.03
CA LEU A 65 2.18 8.98 -5.48
C LEU A 65 1.41 10.03 -6.28
N ASP A 66 1.84 11.28 -6.19
CA ASP A 66 1.30 12.36 -7.03
C ASP A 66 1.57 12.13 -8.51
N SER A 67 2.68 11.50 -8.83
CA SER A 67 3.10 11.24 -10.20
C SER A 67 3.03 9.76 -10.56
N PRO A 68 2.85 9.41 -11.86
CA PRO A 68 2.73 8.02 -12.31
C PRO A 68 4.10 7.33 -12.44
N HIS A 69 5.02 7.59 -11.53
CA HIS A 69 6.33 6.95 -11.54
C HIS A 69 6.24 5.45 -11.25
N ASN A 70 6.99 4.67 -12.00
CA ASN A 70 7.17 3.23 -11.86
C ASN A 70 5.96 2.35 -12.20
N LEU A 71 4.81 2.89 -12.58
CA LEU A 71 3.64 2.08 -12.93
C LEU A 71 3.95 1.05 -14.02
N HIS A 72 4.67 1.48 -15.06
CA HIS A 72 5.11 0.60 -16.13
C HIS A 72 6.00 -0.55 -15.63
N ALA A 73 6.92 -0.26 -14.71
CA ALA A 73 7.77 -1.30 -14.12
C ALA A 73 6.97 -2.33 -13.31
N TYR A 74 5.88 -1.91 -12.67
CA TYR A 74 4.99 -2.82 -11.94
C TYR A 74 4.30 -3.78 -12.90
N GLU A 75 3.78 -3.26 -14.01
CA GLU A 75 3.10 -4.07 -15.03
C GLU A 75 4.06 -5.02 -15.75
N GLU A 76 5.28 -4.59 -16.03
CA GLU A 76 6.33 -5.47 -16.58
C GLU A 76 6.67 -6.63 -15.64
N ALA A 77 6.52 -6.45 -14.33
CA ALA A 77 6.71 -7.49 -13.33
C ALA A 77 5.49 -8.42 -13.16
N GLY A 78 4.42 -8.20 -13.93
CA GLY A 78 3.18 -8.98 -13.86
C GLY A 78 2.23 -8.54 -12.74
N LEU A 79 2.41 -7.34 -12.19
CA LEU A 79 1.59 -6.75 -11.14
C LEU A 79 0.72 -5.64 -11.75
N ALA A 80 -0.59 -5.76 -11.66
CA ALA A 80 -1.45 -4.69 -12.14
C ALA A 80 -1.20 -3.41 -11.32
N SER A 81 -1.05 -2.28 -12.00
CA SER A 81 -0.82 -1.00 -11.34
C SER A 81 -2.11 -0.19 -11.26
N VAL A 82 -2.37 0.35 -10.08
CA VAL A 82 -3.49 1.26 -9.83
C VAL A 82 -2.94 2.55 -9.25
N HIS A 83 -3.19 3.67 -9.93
CA HIS A 83 -2.70 4.97 -9.52
C HIS A 83 -3.83 5.81 -8.93
N VAL A 84 -3.76 6.06 -7.64
CA VAL A 84 -4.73 6.88 -6.89
C VAL A 84 -3.96 7.93 -6.09
N PRO A 85 -3.62 9.08 -6.71
CA PRO A 85 -2.80 10.10 -6.06
C PRO A 85 -3.43 10.62 -4.77
N LEU A 86 -2.59 10.80 -3.75
CA LEU A 86 -2.93 11.45 -2.49
C LEU A 86 -1.81 12.40 -2.09
N GLY A 87 -1.89 13.63 -2.56
CA GLY A 87 -0.90 14.67 -2.32
C GLY A 87 -1.16 15.50 -1.06
N PRO A 88 -0.16 16.31 -0.63
CA PRO A 88 -0.28 17.12 0.58
C PRO A 88 -1.25 18.31 0.42
N HIS A 89 -1.60 18.67 -0.80
CA HIS A 89 -2.47 19.80 -1.12
C HIS A 89 -3.86 19.39 -1.60
N ASP A 90 -4.13 18.10 -1.63
CA ASP A 90 -5.43 17.58 -2.04
C ASP A 90 -6.49 17.84 -0.96
N GLU A 91 -7.73 18.03 -1.39
CA GLU A 91 -8.88 17.97 -0.48
C GLU A 91 -8.99 16.55 0.07
N LEU A 92 -8.83 16.43 1.37
CA LEU A 92 -8.59 15.13 2.00
C LEU A 92 -9.78 14.17 1.87
N VAL A 93 -10.99 14.60 2.22
CA VAL A 93 -12.16 13.72 2.24
C VAL A 93 -12.49 13.14 0.86
N PRO A 94 -12.62 13.93 -0.23
CA PRO A 94 -12.87 13.39 -1.56
C PRO A 94 -11.77 12.45 -2.05
N ARG A 95 -10.52 12.73 -1.71
CA ARG A 95 -9.39 11.87 -2.10
C ARG A 95 -9.37 10.55 -1.35
N LEU A 96 -9.63 10.57 -0.06
CA LEU A 96 -9.75 9.36 0.75
C LEU A 96 -10.90 8.47 0.28
N GLU A 97 -12.03 9.07 -0.10
CA GLU A 97 -13.14 8.32 -0.69
C GLU A 97 -12.70 7.53 -1.92
N VAL A 98 -11.97 8.16 -2.85
CA VAL A 98 -11.46 7.48 -4.05
C VAL A 98 -10.46 6.38 -3.67
N VAL A 99 -9.53 6.65 -2.76
CA VAL A 99 -8.54 5.67 -2.31
C VAL A 99 -9.23 4.45 -1.70
N TYR A 100 -10.13 4.67 -0.74
CA TYR A 100 -10.77 3.56 -0.02
C TYR A 100 -11.76 2.78 -0.91
N ALA A 101 -12.51 3.48 -1.75
CA ALA A 101 -13.40 2.82 -2.69
C ALA A 101 -12.62 1.96 -3.70
N THR A 102 -11.47 2.43 -4.16
CA THR A 102 -10.59 1.67 -5.06
C THR A 102 -10.07 0.40 -4.38
N ILE A 103 -9.52 0.53 -3.16
CA ILE A 103 -9.03 -0.62 -2.40
C ILE A 103 -10.17 -1.59 -2.11
N GLY A 104 -11.30 -1.10 -1.62
CA GLY A 104 -12.45 -1.92 -1.29
C GLY A 104 -12.98 -2.71 -2.49
N LYS A 105 -13.14 -2.04 -3.63
CA LYS A 105 -13.59 -2.67 -4.87
C LYS A 105 -12.66 -3.78 -5.35
N LEU A 106 -11.34 -3.58 -5.26
CA LEU A 106 -10.37 -4.61 -5.60
C LEU A 106 -10.45 -5.79 -4.64
N LEU A 107 -10.61 -5.53 -3.34
CA LEU A 107 -10.71 -6.57 -2.31
C LEU A 107 -12.05 -7.31 -2.30
N ASP A 108 -13.06 -6.86 -3.04
CA ASP A 108 -14.30 -7.61 -3.24
C ASP A 108 -14.04 -8.96 -3.94
N ASP A 109 -13.03 -9.04 -4.79
CA ASP A 109 -12.56 -10.31 -5.33
C ASP A 109 -11.63 -11.00 -4.32
N PRO A 110 -12.01 -12.19 -3.79
CA PRO A 110 -11.21 -12.89 -2.80
C PRO A 110 -9.84 -13.35 -3.31
N MET A 111 -9.63 -13.37 -4.62
CA MET A 111 -8.35 -13.75 -5.22
C MET A 111 -7.35 -12.59 -5.29
N GLU A 112 -7.80 -11.36 -5.09
CA GLU A 112 -6.94 -10.19 -5.18
C GLU A 112 -6.15 -9.97 -3.88
N LYS A 113 -4.87 -9.65 -4.05
CA LYS A 113 -3.93 -9.32 -2.98
C LYS A 113 -3.19 -8.05 -3.35
N LEU A 114 -3.33 -7.03 -2.52
CA LEU A 114 -2.89 -5.68 -2.83
C LEU A 114 -1.67 -5.28 -1.99
N PHE A 115 -0.75 -4.55 -2.63
CA PHE A 115 0.32 -3.83 -1.97
C PHE A 115 0.14 -2.33 -2.18
N VAL A 116 0.04 -1.58 -1.09
CA VAL A 116 -0.17 -0.13 -1.12
C VAL A 116 1.09 0.59 -0.67
N HIS A 117 1.50 1.62 -1.40
CA HIS A 117 2.61 2.48 -1.01
C HIS A 117 2.34 3.95 -1.31
N HIS A 118 3.04 4.80 -0.59
CA HIS A 118 3.20 6.24 -0.89
C HIS A 118 4.66 6.50 -1.26
N GLU A 119 5.12 7.76 -1.23
CA GLU A 119 6.53 8.10 -1.48
C GLU A 119 7.42 7.42 -0.43
N GLU A 120 7.11 7.60 0.84
CA GLU A 120 7.78 6.97 1.95
C GLU A 120 6.81 6.14 2.80
N PHE A 121 7.35 5.26 3.64
CA PHE A 121 6.57 4.59 4.68
C PHE A 121 6.46 5.53 5.88
N GLY A 122 5.62 6.55 5.74
CA GLY A 122 5.49 7.65 6.66
C GLY A 122 4.07 7.84 7.18
N ASP A 123 3.89 8.92 7.90
CA ASP A 123 2.68 9.22 8.65
C ASP A 123 1.40 9.23 7.79
N ARG A 124 1.49 9.75 6.57
CA ARG A 124 0.37 9.77 5.63
C ARG A 124 -0.11 8.36 5.27
N LEU A 125 0.82 7.46 4.96
CA LEU A 125 0.47 6.07 4.66
C LEU A 125 -0.10 5.36 5.89
N LEU A 126 0.47 5.57 7.06
CA LEU A 126 -0.07 5.02 8.32
C LEU A 126 -1.51 5.48 8.56
N GLY A 127 -1.79 6.76 8.34
CA GLY A 127 -3.14 7.31 8.45
C GLY A 127 -4.12 6.69 7.46
N VAL A 128 -3.71 6.51 6.19
CA VAL A 128 -4.52 5.84 5.17
C VAL A 128 -4.84 4.40 5.56
N MET A 129 -3.87 3.67 6.10
CA MET A 129 -4.09 2.29 6.54
C MET A 129 -5.09 2.24 7.70
N GLY A 130 -4.93 3.09 8.71
CA GLY A 130 -5.86 3.19 9.83
C GLY A 130 -7.26 3.63 9.39
N GLY A 131 -7.34 4.61 8.52
CA GLY A 131 -8.59 5.07 7.94
C GLY A 131 -9.31 3.98 7.14
N TYR A 132 -8.55 3.18 6.38
CA TYR A 132 -9.15 2.07 5.64
C TYR A 132 -9.80 1.02 6.56
N LEU A 133 -9.19 0.73 7.71
CA LEU A 133 -9.80 -0.18 8.70
C LEU A 133 -11.15 0.33 9.19
N LEU A 134 -11.30 1.65 9.36
CA LEU A 134 -12.59 2.28 9.71
C LEU A 134 -13.57 2.21 8.54
N TYR A 135 -13.14 2.62 7.35
CA TYR A 135 -13.97 2.61 6.14
C TYR A 135 -14.52 1.22 5.83
N ALA A 136 -13.69 0.20 5.97
CA ALA A 136 -14.07 -1.20 5.75
C ALA A 136 -14.92 -1.80 6.88
N GLY A 137 -15.18 -1.06 7.96
CA GLY A 137 -15.97 -1.53 9.09
C GLY A 137 -15.27 -2.58 9.95
N LEU A 138 -13.94 -2.70 9.83
CA LEU A 138 -13.15 -3.66 10.61
C LEU A 138 -12.90 -3.16 12.03
N VAL A 139 -12.94 -1.86 12.24
CA VAL A 139 -12.96 -1.18 13.53
C VAL A 139 -13.97 -0.04 13.47
N ASP A 140 -14.47 0.38 14.62
CA ASP A 140 -15.52 1.40 14.75
C ASP A 140 -15.03 2.72 15.35
N GLN A 141 -13.80 2.75 15.88
CA GLN A 141 -13.25 3.91 16.56
C GLN A 141 -11.87 4.29 15.98
N GLY A 142 -11.66 5.59 15.74
CA GLY A 142 -10.41 6.12 15.22
C GLY A 142 -9.21 5.85 16.13
N THR A 143 -9.38 5.96 17.44
CA THR A 143 -8.34 5.65 18.42
C THR A 143 -7.92 4.18 18.37
N HIS A 144 -8.86 3.28 18.14
CA HIS A 144 -8.59 1.86 18.00
C HIS A 144 -7.84 1.58 16.68
N ALA A 145 -8.27 2.18 15.57
CA ALA A 145 -7.57 2.09 14.28
C ALA A 145 -6.10 2.54 14.39
N ILE A 146 -5.87 3.69 15.03
CA ILE A 146 -4.52 4.22 15.27
C ILE A 146 -3.70 3.22 16.11
N SER A 147 -4.24 2.73 17.19
CA SER A 147 -3.55 1.77 18.08
C SER A 147 -3.16 0.49 17.34
N ILE A 148 -4.02 -0.01 16.47
CA ILE A 148 -3.73 -1.19 15.64
C ILE A 148 -2.55 -0.90 14.70
N ILE A 149 -2.58 0.21 13.97
CA ILE A 149 -1.52 0.57 13.02
C ILE A 149 -0.18 0.78 13.75
N GLU A 150 -0.19 1.46 14.90
CA GLU A 150 1.02 1.64 15.71
C GLU A 150 1.60 0.29 16.17
N LYS A 151 0.75 -0.63 16.57
CA LYS A 151 1.15 -1.97 17.00
C LYS A 151 1.70 -2.81 15.84
N LEU A 152 1.06 -2.77 14.67
CA LEU A 152 1.49 -3.51 13.49
C LEU A 152 2.83 -3.00 12.92
N THR A 153 3.03 -1.69 12.95
CA THR A 153 4.19 -1.05 12.33
C THR A 153 5.34 -0.75 13.28
N GLY A 154 5.10 -0.75 14.58
CA GLY A 154 6.05 -0.29 15.58
C GLY A 154 6.35 1.20 15.51
N ARG A 155 5.48 1.99 14.86
CA ARG A 155 5.64 3.43 14.66
C ARG A 155 4.45 4.19 15.22
N SER A 156 4.70 5.36 15.80
CA SER A 156 3.63 6.25 16.22
C SER A 156 3.00 6.96 15.03
N VAL A 157 1.68 7.07 15.05
CA VAL A 157 0.93 7.87 14.08
C VAL A 157 0.97 9.33 14.51
N GLY A 158 1.55 10.19 13.67
CA GLY A 158 1.70 11.61 13.91
C GLY A 158 0.44 12.43 13.54
N SER A 159 0.61 13.74 13.47
CA SER A 159 -0.51 14.67 13.24
C SER A 159 -1.22 14.46 11.90
N VAL A 160 -0.47 14.27 10.83
CA VAL A 160 -1.04 14.05 9.49
C VAL A 160 -1.83 12.74 9.44
N GLY A 161 -1.27 11.66 9.98
CA GLY A 161 -1.96 10.38 10.03
C GLY A 161 -3.21 10.42 10.88
N ARG A 162 -3.19 11.12 12.02
CA ARG A 162 -4.37 11.31 12.87
C ARG A 162 -5.44 12.15 12.19
N GLU A 163 -5.05 13.18 11.45
CA GLU A 163 -5.98 13.98 10.64
C GLU A 163 -6.68 13.13 9.58
N ILE A 164 -5.94 12.25 8.89
CA ILE A 164 -6.50 11.32 7.90
C ILE A 164 -7.50 10.36 8.55
N VAL A 165 -7.16 9.79 9.69
CA VAL A 165 -8.07 8.91 10.42
C VAL A 165 -9.33 9.65 10.88
N ALA A 166 -9.17 10.89 11.37
CA ALA A 166 -10.30 11.73 11.76
C ALA A 166 -11.19 12.10 10.57
N ALA A 167 -10.60 12.43 9.42
CA ALA A 167 -11.34 12.72 8.20
C ALA A 167 -12.14 11.51 7.70
N THR A 168 -11.66 10.30 7.95
CA THR A 168 -12.37 9.06 7.57
C THR A 168 -13.66 8.87 8.37
N LEU A 169 -13.81 9.50 9.52
CA LEU A 169 -15.05 9.49 10.31
C LEU A 169 -16.11 10.47 9.79
N ASP A 170 -15.79 11.23 8.74
CA ASP A 170 -16.75 12.13 8.10
C ASP A 170 -17.92 11.34 7.50
N GLU A 171 -19.14 11.82 7.71
CA GLU A 171 -20.37 11.15 7.28
C GLU A 171 -20.43 10.90 5.76
N HIS A 172 -19.71 11.69 4.97
CA HIS A 172 -19.67 11.53 3.52
C HIS A 172 -18.89 10.29 3.06
N LEU A 173 -17.97 9.78 3.88
CA LEU A 173 -17.19 8.58 3.55
C LEU A 173 -17.90 7.26 3.85
N HIS A 174 -19.04 7.31 4.56
CA HIS A 174 -19.76 6.12 5.02
C HIS A 174 -21.09 5.87 4.29
N ARG A 175 -21.27 6.45 3.10
CA ARG A 175 -22.49 6.28 2.30
C ARG A 175 -22.37 5.26 1.20
#